data_fd6b9b20c3138e97a753ca415da0b8f7
#
_entry.id   fd6b9b20c3138e97a753ca415da0b8f7
#
_cell.length_a   1.000
_cell.length_b   1.000
_cell.length_c   1.000
_cell.angle_alpha   90.00
_cell.angle_beta   90.00
_cell.angle_gamma   90.00
#
_symmetry.space_group_name_H-M   'P 1'
#
loop_
_entity.id
_entity.type
_entity.pdbx_description
1 polymer ?
#
loop_
_entity_poly.entity_id
_entity_poly.type
_entity_poly.pdbx_seq_one_letter_code
_entity_poly.pdbx_strand_id
1 'polypeptide(L)'
;DVEADQTAEGGVAHVVPDIISGNEGDNWLLEQGSHSAAAWADVAVINPWTMYLTFGDKEILKIQYNSMKNWINFMREYSVDYIWNYKLQFGDWVALDAEEGSYFGATPNDLTCTAYFAYSTGLFVKAAEALGYTEDVKEYTDLYNKVADKFQRTFFDENGEMTAQTQTAHIVALYFGLVPKKYKEKTVQGLLRLLKKENDHLVTGFVGTPYFCHALSQNGHVKEAYDLLLKDDFPSWLYQVKMGATTVWEHWDGLKPDGTMWSADMNSFNHYAYGSIGEWLVRVMAGLEVDEKKPGYKHAVIYPRMGGNLDYVKAEYRSVYG
;
A
#
# COMPACT_ATOMS: atom_id res chain seq x y z
N ASP A 1 -20.12 4.64 -1.42
CA ASP A 1 -20.34 3.76 -0.25
C ASP A 1 -19.42 4.17 0.91
N VAL A 2 -18.09 4.35 0.72
CA VAL A 2 -17.15 4.76 1.81
C VAL A 2 -17.62 6.04 2.52
N GLU A 3 -18.05 7.05 1.77
CA GLU A 3 -18.53 8.31 2.32
C GLU A 3 -19.81 8.13 3.18
N ALA A 4 -20.68 7.17 2.80
CA ALA A 4 -21.93 6.91 3.53
C ALA A 4 -21.69 6.30 4.91
N ASP A 5 -20.60 5.53 5.05
CA ASP A 5 -20.22 4.87 6.30
C ASP A 5 -19.11 5.63 7.07
N GLN A 6 -18.72 6.81 6.56
CA GLN A 6 -17.73 7.65 7.22
C GLN A 6 -18.31 8.28 8.49
N THR A 7 -17.56 8.26 9.59
CA THR A 7 -18.03 8.88 10.83
C THR A 7 -18.14 10.41 10.69
N ALA A 8 -18.92 11.04 11.58
CA ALA A 8 -19.09 12.50 11.57
C ALA A 8 -17.76 13.26 11.72
N GLU A 9 -16.80 12.66 12.41
CA GLU A 9 -15.44 13.20 12.61
C GLU A 9 -14.52 12.93 11.42
N GLY A 10 -14.95 12.10 10.45
CA GLY A 10 -14.18 11.77 9.25
C GLY A 10 -13.45 10.44 9.29
N GLY A 11 -13.62 9.62 10.33
CA GLY A 11 -13.08 8.27 10.41
C GLY A 11 -13.70 7.35 9.35
N VAL A 12 -12.93 6.42 8.82
CA VAL A 12 -13.35 5.50 7.75
C VAL A 12 -13.46 4.08 8.29
N ALA A 13 -14.59 3.41 8.05
CA ALA A 13 -14.84 2.05 8.48
C ALA A 13 -13.79 1.05 7.95
N HIS A 14 -13.49 0.00 8.71
CA HIS A 14 -12.56 -1.05 8.26
C HIS A 14 -13.11 -1.84 7.10
N VAL A 15 -14.42 -1.99 7.02
CA VAL A 15 -15.16 -2.64 5.93
C VAL A 15 -16.34 -1.78 5.51
N VAL A 16 -16.71 -1.86 4.23
CA VAL A 16 -17.82 -1.09 3.67
C VAL A 16 -18.74 -2.04 2.89
N PRO A 17 -20.03 -2.18 3.24
CA PRO A 17 -20.73 -1.47 4.32
C PRO A 17 -20.19 -1.79 5.72
N ASP A 18 -20.32 -0.83 6.65
CA ASP A 18 -19.86 -1.00 8.02
C ASP A 18 -20.76 -1.98 8.79
N ILE A 19 -20.37 -3.25 8.80
CA ILE A 19 -21.02 -4.33 9.51
C ILE A 19 -20.41 -4.58 10.89
N ILE A 20 -19.37 -3.84 11.26
CA ILE A 20 -18.63 -4.04 12.51
C ILE A 20 -19.19 -3.15 13.61
N SER A 21 -19.36 -1.86 13.36
CA SER A 21 -19.74 -0.89 14.39
C SER A 21 -21.19 -1.02 14.89
N GLY A 22 -22.05 -1.74 14.15
CA GLY A 22 -23.46 -1.98 14.54
C GLY A 22 -23.73 -3.28 15.30
N ASN A 23 -22.74 -4.12 15.51
CA ASN A 23 -22.90 -5.40 16.21
C ASN A 23 -22.81 -5.20 17.72
N GLU A 24 -23.95 -5.23 18.42
CA GLU A 24 -24.03 -5.32 19.88
C GLU A 24 -23.63 -6.74 20.34
N GLY A 25 -22.33 -7.02 20.45
CA GLY A 25 -21.81 -8.30 20.93
C GLY A 25 -20.41 -8.14 21.49
N ASP A 26 -19.87 -9.18 22.12
CA ASP A 26 -18.48 -9.27 22.60
C ASP A 26 -17.49 -9.27 21.41
N ASN A 27 -17.52 -8.21 20.61
CA ASN A 27 -16.63 -8.04 19.48
C ASN A 27 -15.44 -7.20 19.94
N TRP A 28 -14.31 -7.83 20.14
CA TRP A 28 -13.06 -7.20 20.56
C TRP A 28 -12.65 -6.03 19.63
N LEU A 29 -13.04 -6.06 18.34
CA LEU A 29 -12.82 -4.96 17.39
C LEU A 29 -13.55 -3.68 17.83
N LEU A 30 -14.75 -3.79 18.42
CA LEU A 30 -15.47 -2.62 18.90
C LEU A 30 -14.78 -1.95 20.09
N GLU A 31 -14.21 -2.74 20.99
CA GLU A 31 -13.45 -2.24 22.14
C GLU A 31 -12.15 -1.56 21.72
N GLN A 32 -11.45 -2.12 20.72
CA GLN A 32 -10.18 -1.63 20.22
C GLN A 32 -10.32 -0.51 19.18
N GLY A 33 -11.47 -0.36 18.55
CA GLY A 33 -11.78 0.62 17.52
C GLY A 33 -12.21 -0.03 16.22
N SER A 34 -13.42 0.31 15.77
CA SER A 34 -14.09 -0.29 14.61
C SER A 34 -13.78 0.39 13.27
N HIS A 35 -12.91 1.41 13.27
CA HIS A 35 -12.63 2.22 12.09
C HIS A 35 -11.23 2.83 12.12
N SER A 36 -10.79 3.36 10.97
CA SER A 36 -9.60 4.22 10.82
C SER A 36 -8.26 3.51 10.95
N ALA A 37 -8.19 2.22 10.59
CA ALA A 37 -6.90 1.58 10.39
C ALA A 37 -6.23 2.09 9.12
N ALA A 38 -4.96 2.49 9.22
CA ALA A 38 -4.16 2.89 8.06
C ALA A 38 -4.08 1.77 7.02
N ALA A 39 -3.91 2.11 5.77
CA ALA A 39 -4.04 1.30 4.57
C ALA A 39 -5.48 0.91 4.23
N TRP A 40 -6.30 0.44 5.18
CA TRP A 40 -7.73 0.15 4.97
C TRP A 40 -8.54 1.42 4.76
N ALA A 41 -8.45 2.35 5.69
CA ALA A 41 -9.17 3.63 5.65
C ALA A 41 -8.67 4.56 4.52
N ASP A 42 -7.43 4.41 4.11
CA ASP A 42 -6.82 5.20 3.01
C ASP A 42 -7.47 4.93 1.64
N VAL A 43 -8.32 3.89 1.55
CA VAL A 43 -9.20 3.65 0.40
C VAL A 43 -10.03 4.90 0.05
N ALA A 44 -10.41 5.71 1.04
CA ALA A 44 -11.15 6.96 0.85
C ALA A 44 -10.41 7.96 -0.05
N VAL A 45 -9.08 7.91 -0.11
CA VAL A 45 -8.24 8.78 -0.94
C VAL A 45 -7.63 8.05 -2.11
N ILE A 46 -7.07 6.86 -1.88
CA ILE A 46 -6.33 6.10 -2.90
C ILE A 46 -7.26 5.68 -4.04
N ASN A 47 -8.46 5.18 -3.74
CA ASN A 47 -9.38 4.71 -4.78
C ASN A 47 -9.88 5.84 -5.70
N PRO A 48 -10.43 6.97 -5.20
CA PRO A 48 -10.84 8.05 -6.08
C PRO A 48 -9.71 8.58 -6.97
N TRP A 49 -8.49 8.69 -6.42
CA TRP A 49 -7.32 9.09 -7.20
C TRP A 49 -6.97 8.06 -8.28
N THR A 50 -6.94 6.78 -7.95
CA THR A 50 -6.65 5.69 -8.90
C THR A 50 -7.71 5.63 -10.01
N MET A 51 -8.99 5.77 -9.66
CA MET A 51 -10.09 5.82 -10.62
C MET A 51 -9.94 7.01 -11.58
N TYR A 52 -9.60 8.19 -11.04
CA TYR A 52 -9.33 9.35 -11.87
C TYR A 52 -8.16 9.12 -12.83
N LEU A 53 -7.05 8.57 -12.35
CA LEU A 53 -5.90 8.26 -13.22
C LEU A 53 -6.26 7.26 -14.32
N THR A 54 -7.00 6.21 -13.95
CA THR A 54 -7.32 5.12 -14.87
C THR A 54 -8.34 5.53 -15.93
N PHE A 55 -9.37 6.29 -15.56
CA PHE A 55 -10.50 6.61 -16.43
C PHE A 55 -10.55 8.07 -16.87
N GLY A 56 -9.76 8.96 -16.28
CA GLY A 56 -9.75 10.40 -16.57
C GLY A 56 -11.01 11.13 -16.10
N ASP A 57 -11.85 10.49 -15.31
CA ASP A 57 -13.11 11.03 -14.81
C ASP A 57 -12.90 11.92 -13.59
N LYS A 58 -13.00 13.24 -13.78
CA LYS A 58 -12.91 14.21 -12.68
C LYS A 58 -14.12 14.23 -11.75
N GLU A 59 -15.25 13.72 -12.19
CA GLU A 59 -16.47 13.74 -11.37
C GLU A 59 -16.30 12.86 -10.12
N ILE A 60 -15.58 11.75 -10.23
CA ILE A 60 -15.28 10.91 -9.05
C ILE A 60 -14.50 11.68 -7.99
N LEU A 61 -13.54 12.51 -8.37
CA LEU A 61 -12.80 13.35 -7.43
C LEU A 61 -13.70 14.41 -6.79
N LYS A 62 -14.60 15.05 -7.57
CA LYS A 62 -15.55 16.04 -7.03
C LYS A 62 -16.53 15.42 -6.05
N ILE A 63 -17.10 14.27 -6.40
CA ILE A 63 -18.08 13.57 -5.57
C ILE A 63 -17.41 13.13 -4.26
N GLN A 64 -16.19 12.59 -4.31
CA GLN A 64 -15.50 12.04 -3.14
C GLN A 64 -14.64 13.08 -2.39
N TYR A 65 -14.56 14.32 -2.88
CA TYR A 65 -13.64 15.33 -2.37
C TYR A 65 -13.77 15.57 -0.86
N ASN A 66 -14.99 15.71 -0.39
CA ASN A 66 -15.27 15.95 1.03
C ASN A 66 -14.90 14.73 1.88
N SER A 67 -15.20 13.53 1.42
CA SER A 67 -14.81 12.29 2.10
C SER A 67 -13.29 12.16 2.19
N MET A 68 -12.56 12.41 1.10
CA MET A 68 -11.09 12.46 1.07
C MET A 68 -10.56 13.48 2.08
N LYS A 69 -11.10 14.70 2.07
CA LYS A 69 -10.69 15.80 2.96
C LYS A 69 -10.94 15.48 4.42
N ASN A 70 -12.10 14.90 4.73
CA ASN A 70 -12.47 14.49 6.07
C ASN A 70 -11.52 13.44 6.63
N TRP A 71 -11.13 12.44 5.82
CA TRP A 71 -10.14 11.45 6.23
C TRP A 71 -8.78 12.08 6.56
N ILE A 72 -8.26 12.96 5.71
CA ILE A 72 -7.00 13.67 6.00
C ILE A 72 -7.11 14.51 7.28
N ASN A 73 -8.22 15.21 7.47
CA ASN A 73 -8.45 16.02 8.68
C ASN A 73 -8.56 15.14 9.93
N PHE A 74 -9.20 13.97 9.83
CA PHE A 74 -9.25 13.02 10.92
C PHE A 74 -7.85 12.57 11.35
N MET A 75 -7.00 12.17 10.41
CA MET A 75 -5.61 11.81 10.72
C MET A 75 -4.86 12.99 11.35
N ARG A 76 -5.06 14.22 10.85
CA ARG A 76 -4.42 15.44 11.39
C ARG A 76 -4.86 15.69 12.84
N GLU A 77 -6.15 15.60 13.13
CA GLU A 77 -6.74 15.87 14.44
C GLU A 77 -6.27 14.87 15.49
N TYR A 78 -6.25 13.60 15.15
CA TYR A 78 -5.92 12.52 16.09
C TYR A 78 -4.44 12.11 16.06
N SER A 79 -3.58 12.76 15.25
CA SER A 79 -2.14 12.55 15.29
C SER A 79 -1.51 13.31 16.46
N VAL A 80 -0.43 12.76 17.02
CA VAL A 80 0.37 13.42 18.03
C VAL A 80 1.67 13.93 17.40
N ASP A 81 1.81 15.22 17.29
CA ASP A 81 2.99 15.85 16.66
C ASP A 81 3.26 15.23 15.26
N TYR A 82 2.21 15.12 14.46
CA TYR A 82 2.21 14.51 13.11
C TYR A 82 2.58 13.01 13.03
N ILE A 83 2.72 12.31 14.15
CA ILE A 83 2.78 10.85 14.18
C ILE A 83 1.36 10.33 14.30
N TRP A 84 0.96 9.53 13.32
CA TRP A 84 -0.36 8.90 13.26
C TRP A 84 -0.30 7.48 13.82
N ASN A 85 -1.10 7.21 14.84
CA ASN A 85 -1.31 5.87 15.37
C ASN A 85 -2.56 5.90 16.26
N TYR A 86 -3.70 5.58 15.67
CA TYR A 86 -5.01 5.73 16.30
C TYR A 86 -5.62 4.37 16.59
N LYS A 87 -5.91 4.09 17.87
CA LYS A 87 -6.58 2.86 18.31
C LYS A 87 -6.00 1.59 17.65
N LEU A 88 -6.88 0.65 17.21
CA LEU A 88 -6.46 -0.57 16.52
C LEU A 88 -5.89 -0.24 15.13
N GLN A 89 -4.69 -0.73 14.90
CA GLN A 89 -4.03 -0.72 13.59
C GLN A 89 -3.63 -2.14 13.21
N PHE A 90 -3.89 -2.51 11.97
CA PHE A 90 -3.54 -3.85 11.48
C PHE A 90 -2.06 -3.96 11.09
N GLY A 91 -1.39 -2.84 10.84
CA GLY A 91 0.00 -2.82 10.41
C GLY A 91 0.21 -3.59 9.11
N ASP A 92 1.35 -4.27 8.98
CA ASP A 92 1.58 -5.17 7.85
C ASP A 92 0.93 -6.53 8.12
N TRP A 93 -0.38 -6.58 7.96
CA TRP A 93 -1.24 -7.72 8.29
C TRP A 93 -0.80 -8.98 7.56
N VAL A 94 -0.74 -10.08 8.28
CA VAL A 94 -0.31 -11.43 7.85
C VAL A 94 1.09 -11.47 7.22
N ALA A 95 1.97 -10.55 7.59
CA ALA A 95 3.37 -10.62 7.23
C ALA A 95 4.05 -11.82 7.92
N LEU A 96 5.04 -12.41 7.24
CA LEU A 96 5.74 -13.61 7.73
C LEU A 96 6.86 -13.28 8.73
N ASP A 97 7.15 -12.00 8.95
CA ASP A 97 8.04 -11.51 10.01
C ASP A 97 7.31 -11.26 11.34
N ALA A 98 6.02 -11.61 11.41
CA ALA A 98 5.21 -11.55 12.64
C ALA A 98 5.76 -12.49 13.71
N GLU A 99 5.49 -12.17 14.98
CA GLU A 99 5.72 -13.10 16.09
C GLU A 99 4.84 -14.36 15.94
N GLU A 100 5.31 -15.48 16.45
CA GLU A 100 4.59 -16.76 16.34
C GLU A 100 3.16 -16.65 16.90
N GLY A 101 2.18 -17.00 16.10
CA GLY A 101 0.75 -16.91 16.41
C GLY A 101 0.15 -15.51 16.28
N SER A 102 0.91 -14.51 15.83
CA SER A 102 0.43 -13.18 15.56
C SER A 102 0.10 -13.00 14.07
N TYR A 103 -0.94 -12.20 13.80
CA TYR A 103 -1.25 -11.71 12.44
C TYR A 103 -0.55 -10.39 12.12
N PHE A 104 0.02 -9.71 13.12
CA PHE A 104 0.61 -8.39 13.01
C PHE A 104 2.09 -8.52 12.68
N GLY A 105 2.50 -7.98 11.53
CA GLY A 105 3.91 -7.96 11.12
C GLY A 105 4.81 -7.14 12.06
N ALA A 106 6.11 -7.37 11.96
CA ALA A 106 7.10 -6.76 12.86
C ALA A 106 7.31 -5.25 12.63
N THR A 107 6.79 -4.69 11.53
CA THR A 107 6.92 -3.24 11.26
C THR A 107 6.05 -2.44 12.23
N PRO A 108 6.62 -1.45 12.97
CA PRO A 108 5.86 -0.66 13.92
C PRO A 108 4.67 0.07 13.27
N ASN A 109 3.52 0.05 13.95
CA ASN A 109 2.29 0.68 13.45
C ASN A 109 2.41 2.19 13.27
N ASP A 110 3.11 2.89 14.16
CA ASP A 110 3.33 4.34 14.05
C ASP A 110 4.12 4.70 12.78
N LEU A 111 5.04 3.85 12.33
CA LEU A 111 5.75 4.02 11.08
C LEU A 111 4.82 3.84 9.87
N THR A 112 4.11 2.70 9.79
CA THR A 112 3.21 2.44 8.65
C THR A 112 2.08 3.44 8.58
N CYS A 113 1.44 3.75 9.71
CA CYS A 113 0.36 4.72 9.79
C CYS A 113 0.81 6.12 9.36
N THR A 114 1.95 6.60 9.87
CA THR A 114 2.48 7.93 9.49
C THR A 114 2.90 7.96 8.02
N ALA A 115 3.43 6.86 7.48
CA ALA A 115 3.73 6.75 6.05
C ALA A 115 2.46 6.91 5.20
N TYR A 116 1.36 6.24 5.56
CA TYR A 116 0.07 6.40 4.87
C TYR A 116 -0.53 7.77 5.06
N PHE A 117 -0.41 8.37 6.24
CA PHE A 117 -0.84 9.77 6.45
C PHE A 117 -0.15 10.73 5.48
N ALA A 118 1.17 10.63 5.32
CA ALA A 118 1.88 11.42 4.33
C ALA A 118 1.43 11.09 2.89
N TYR A 119 1.35 9.80 2.54
CA TYR A 119 1.00 9.36 1.20
C TYR A 119 -0.39 9.82 0.77
N SER A 120 -1.40 9.57 1.60
CA SER A 120 -2.78 10.01 1.33
C SER A 120 -2.91 11.53 1.29
N THR A 121 -2.20 12.26 2.16
CA THR A 121 -2.17 13.73 2.09
C THR A 121 -1.57 14.20 0.75
N GLY A 122 -0.49 13.58 0.28
CA GLY A 122 0.11 13.89 -1.01
C GLY A 122 -0.83 13.60 -2.20
N LEU A 123 -1.59 12.51 -2.15
CA LEU A 123 -2.60 12.19 -3.16
C LEU A 123 -3.78 13.18 -3.13
N PHE A 124 -4.20 13.59 -1.93
CA PHE A 124 -5.25 14.61 -1.79
C PHE A 124 -4.82 15.96 -2.37
N VAL A 125 -3.56 16.37 -2.18
CA VAL A 125 -3.00 17.57 -2.82
C VAL A 125 -3.13 17.47 -4.34
N LYS A 126 -2.74 16.34 -4.94
CA LYS A 126 -2.88 16.11 -6.38
C LYS A 126 -4.34 16.16 -6.85
N ALA A 127 -5.27 15.63 -6.07
CA ALA A 127 -6.70 15.71 -6.36
C ALA A 127 -7.21 17.16 -6.30
N ALA A 128 -6.81 17.93 -5.30
CA ALA A 128 -7.11 19.36 -5.19
C ALA A 128 -6.54 20.16 -6.39
N GLU A 129 -5.30 19.88 -6.80
CA GLU A 129 -4.70 20.47 -8.01
C GLU A 129 -5.51 20.16 -9.27
N ALA A 130 -5.90 18.88 -9.46
CA ALA A 130 -6.70 18.45 -10.60
C ALA A 130 -8.06 19.16 -10.67
N LEU A 131 -8.65 19.50 -9.50
CA LEU A 131 -9.92 20.21 -9.37
C LEU A 131 -9.77 21.74 -9.36
N GLY A 132 -8.55 22.27 -9.17
CA GLY A 132 -8.28 23.70 -9.13
C GLY A 132 -8.55 24.36 -7.77
N TYR A 133 -8.53 23.62 -6.67
CA TYR A 133 -8.77 24.11 -5.31
C TYR A 133 -7.46 24.64 -4.68
N THR A 134 -7.05 25.80 -5.09
CA THR A 134 -5.73 26.40 -4.81
C THR A 134 -5.43 26.59 -3.32
N GLU A 135 -6.43 26.95 -2.51
CA GLU A 135 -6.25 27.12 -1.06
C GLU A 135 -5.96 25.76 -0.39
N ASP A 136 -6.70 24.73 -0.76
CA ASP A 136 -6.47 23.38 -0.25
C ASP A 136 -5.10 22.83 -0.70
N VAL A 137 -4.71 23.08 -1.94
CA VAL A 137 -3.34 22.74 -2.41
C VAL A 137 -2.28 23.32 -1.48
N LYS A 138 -2.40 24.59 -1.12
CA LYS A 138 -1.44 25.25 -0.24
C LYS A 138 -1.46 24.67 1.18
N GLU A 139 -2.64 24.55 1.78
CA GLU A 139 -2.83 24.03 3.14
C GLU A 139 -2.30 22.61 3.30
N TYR A 140 -2.72 21.72 2.39
CA TYR A 140 -2.38 20.30 2.51
C TYR A 140 -0.97 19.96 1.99
N THR A 141 -0.36 20.81 1.16
CA THR A 141 1.09 20.72 0.87
C THR A 141 1.90 21.04 2.13
N ASP A 142 1.51 22.06 2.91
CA ASP A 142 2.15 22.36 4.19
C ASP A 142 2.01 21.21 5.18
N LEU A 143 0.81 20.62 5.27
CA LEU A 143 0.56 19.44 6.10
C LEU A 143 1.43 18.25 5.66
N TYR A 144 1.46 17.94 4.37
CA TYR A 144 2.31 16.87 3.82
C TYR A 144 3.78 17.05 4.22
N ASN A 145 4.30 18.27 4.05
CA ASN A 145 5.70 18.58 4.39
C ASN A 145 5.98 18.36 5.88
N LYS A 146 5.05 18.75 6.76
CA LYS A 146 5.19 18.56 8.22
C LYS A 146 5.18 17.06 8.59
N VAL A 147 4.27 16.30 8.03
CA VAL A 147 4.19 14.84 8.27
C VAL A 147 5.44 14.14 7.74
N ALA A 148 5.87 14.48 6.51
CA ALA A 148 7.06 13.90 5.90
C ALA A 148 8.35 14.24 6.66
N ASP A 149 8.51 15.49 7.10
CA ASP A 149 9.64 15.91 7.93
C ASP A 149 9.65 15.19 9.28
N LYS A 150 8.47 15.06 9.92
CA LYS A 150 8.35 14.32 11.17
C LYS A 150 8.65 12.84 10.98
N PHE A 151 8.14 12.21 9.91
CA PHE A 151 8.48 10.84 9.55
C PHE A 151 10.00 10.64 9.44
N GLN A 152 10.68 11.53 8.70
CA GLN A 152 12.12 11.47 8.49
C GLN A 152 12.91 11.58 9.80
N ARG A 153 12.50 12.47 10.69
CA ARG A 153 13.17 12.67 11.99
C ARG A 153 12.93 11.55 12.99
N THR A 154 11.80 10.86 12.87
CA THR A 154 11.40 9.83 13.83
C THR A 154 11.92 8.45 13.41
N PHE A 155 11.88 8.14 12.11
CA PHE A 155 12.12 6.79 11.61
C PHE A 155 13.46 6.60 10.89
N PHE A 156 14.32 7.63 10.92
CA PHE A 156 15.71 7.52 10.50
C PHE A 156 16.64 7.98 11.63
N ASP A 157 17.71 7.22 11.85
CA ASP A 157 18.74 7.59 12.80
C ASP A 157 19.72 8.65 12.22
N GLU A 158 20.66 9.09 13.03
CA GLU A 158 21.68 10.08 12.63
C GLU A 158 22.60 9.60 11.49
N ASN A 159 22.74 8.29 11.33
CA ASN A 159 23.50 7.63 10.28
C ASN A 159 22.69 7.42 9.00
N GLY A 160 21.36 7.68 9.04
CA GLY A 160 20.44 7.49 7.93
C GLY A 160 20.01 6.05 7.72
N GLU A 161 20.13 5.20 8.74
CA GLU A 161 19.47 3.90 8.77
C GLU A 161 18.03 4.07 9.26
N MET A 162 17.12 3.26 8.75
CA MET A 162 15.77 3.21 9.30
C MET A 162 15.79 2.58 10.69
N THR A 163 15.01 3.13 11.61
CA THR A 163 14.88 2.59 12.98
C THR A 163 14.23 1.22 13.01
N ALA A 164 13.33 0.93 12.05
CA ALA A 164 12.74 -0.38 11.85
C ALA A 164 13.44 -1.13 10.71
N GLN A 165 14.09 -2.26 11.04
CA GLN A 165 14.82 -3.09 10.09
C GLN A 165 13.94 -4.20 9.52
N THR A 166 12.82 -3.80 8.87
CA THR A 166 11.88 -4.70 8.20
C THR A 166 11.78 -4.35 6.71
N GLN A 167 11.41 -5.32 5.88
CA GLN A 167 11.19 -5.09 4.45
C GLN A 167 10.12 -4.01 4.24
N THR A 168 8.98 -4.13 4.91
CA THR A 168 7.85 -3.22 4.78
C THR A 168 8.20 -1.77 5.14
N ALA A 169 8.96 -1.54 6.22
CA ALA A 169 9.40 -0.19 6.58
C ALA A 169 10.18 0.48 5.44
N HIS A 170 11.14 -0.25 4.84
CA HIS A 170 11.94 0.27 3.73
C HIS A 170 11.09 0.49 2.47
N ILE A 171 10.17 -0.44 2.18
CA ILE A 171 9.30 -0.38 0.99
C ILE A 171 8.40 0.85 1.05
N VAL A 172 7.65 1.04 2.13
CA VAL A 172 6.71 2.18 2.24
C VAL A 172 7.46 3.51 2.26
N ALA A 173 8.61 3.59 2.92
CA ALA A 173 9.43 4.79 2.92
C ALA A 173 9.94 5.14 1.51
N LEU A 174 10.41 4.15 0.74
CA LEU A 174 10.91 4.34 -0.62
C LEU A 174 9.78 4.70 -1.60
N TYR A 175 8.71 3.92 -1.60
CA TYR A 175 7.62 4.07 -2.56
C TYR A 175 6.82 5.35 -2.33
N PHE A 176 6.55 5.72 -1.08
CA PHE A 176 5.83 6.95 -0.74
C PHE A 176 6.71 8.21 -0.79
N GLY A 177 7.99 8.07 -1.12
CA GLY A 177 8.90 9.20 -1.28
C GLY A 177 9.32 9.87 0.03
N LEU A 178 9.27 9.14 1.14
CA LEU A 178 9.54 9.68 2.48
C LEU A 178 11.01 9.59 2.91
N VAL A 179 11.84 8.91 2.13
CA VAL A 179 13.27 8.79 2.42
C VAL A 179 13.98 10.12 2.18
N PRO A 180 14.77 10.65 3.14
CA PRO A 180 15.60 11.82 2.90
C PRO A 180 16.50 11.58 1.67
N LYS A 181 16.56 12.56 0.76
CA LYS A 181 17.27 12.42 -0.52
C LYS A 181 18.71 11.91 -0.34
N LYS A 182 19.41 12.39 0.68
CA LYS A 182 20.80 11.97 1.00
C LYS A 182 20.94 10.52 1.47
N TYR A 183 19.85 9.90 1.94
CA TYR A 183 19.84 8.53 2.46
C TYR A 183 19.20 7.51 1.51
N LYS A 184 18.73 7.97 0.34
CA LYS A 184 17.97 7.12 -0.59
C LYS A 184 18.72 5.85 -0.97
N GLU A 185 19.95 5.96 -1.41
CA GLU A 185 20.77 4.80 -1.77
C GLU A 185 20.98 3.85 -0.58
N LYS A 186 21.21 4.40 0.59
CA LYS A 186 21.42 3.61 1.82
C LYS A 186 20.15 2.80 2.18
N THR A 187 18.97 3.41 2.06
CA THR A 187 17.69 2.74 2.31
C THR A 187 17.45 1.63 1.28
N VAL A 188 17.77 1.87 0.00
CA VAL A 188 17.69 0.83 -1.05
C VAL A 188 18.59 -0.36 -0.71
N GLN A 189 19.85 -0.09 -0.34
CA GLN A 189 20.79 -1.15 0.07
C GLN A 189 20.31 -1.87 1.34
N GLY A 190 19.62 -1.14 2.25
CA GLY A 190 18.94 -1.73 3.41
C GLY A 190 17.89 -2.75 3.00
N LEU A 191 17.01 -2.39 2.08
CA LEU A 191 15.99 -3.31 1.55
C LEU A 191 16.60 -4.54 0.92
N LEU A 192 17.67 -4.38 0.11
CA LEU A 192 18.35 -5.51 -0.53
C LEU A 192 19.03 -6.44 0.48
N ARG A 193 19.63 -5.88 1.56
CA ARG A 193 20.19 -6.71 2.64
C ARG A 193 19.09 -7.51 3.36
N LEU A 194 17.94 -6.90 3.63
CA LEU A 194 16.80 -7.58 4.25
C LEU A 194 16.22 -8.66 3.34
N LEU A 195 16.11 -8.38 2.04
CA LEU A 195 15.71 -9.38 1.05
C LEU A 195 16.67 -10.57 1.05
N LYS A 196 17.98 -10.29 1.05
CA LYS A 196 19.02 -11.32 1.06
C LYS A 196 19.03 -12.17 2.33
N LYS A 197 18.76 -11.54 3.49
CA LYS A 197 18.61 -12.22 4.78
C LYS A 197 17.51 -13.28 4.74
N GLU A 198 16.45 -13.03 4.00
CA GLU A 198 15.31 -13.95 3.83
C GLU A 198 15.48 -14.85 2.57
N ASN A 199 16.70 -15.12 2.15
CA ASN A 199 17.03 -15.95 0.98
C ASN A 199 16.36 -15.47 -0.32
N ASP A 200 16.33 -14.17 -0.51
CA ASP A 200 15.69 -13.49 -1.63
C ASP A 200 14.17 -13.72 -1.70
N HIS A 201 13.51 -13.94 -0.54
CA HIS A 201 12.05 -14.01 -0.43
C HIS A 201 11.49 -12.74 0.21
N LEU A 202 10.27 -12.44 -0.17
CA LEU A 202 9.46 -11.47 0.57
C LEU A 202 8.95 -12.11 1.87
N VAL A 203 8.82 -11.28 2.91
CA VAL A 203 8.16 -11.66 4.16
C VAL A 203 7.07 -10.66 4.52
N THR A 204 6.68 -9.84 3.56
CA THR A 204 5.70 -8.76 3.70
C THR A 204 4.27 -9.29 3.70
N GLY A 205 3.40 -8.56 4.40
CA GLY A 205 1.97 -8.74 4.40
C GLY A 205 1.25 -7.79 3.44
N PHE A 206 0.05 -7.35 3.82
CA PHE A 206 -0.84 -6.56 2.97
C PHE A 206 -0.33 -5.14 2.69
N VAL A 207 0.48 -4.58 3.59
CA VAL A 207 1.00 -3.20 3.45
C VAL A 207 2.27 -3.15 2.62
N GLY A 208 3.18 -4.10 2.81
CA GLY A 208 4.46 -4.10 2.09
C GLY A 208 4.39 -4.68 0.68
N THR A 209 3.65 -5.76 0.50
CA THR A 209 3.61 -6.52 -0.76
C THR A 209 3.18 -5.69 -1.98
N PRO A 210 2.12 -4.85 -1.93
CA PRO A 210 1.67 -4.09 -3.09
C PRO A 210 2.75 -3.18 -3.71
N TYR A 211 3.65 -2.71 -2.89
CA TYR A 211 4.67 -1.73 -3.29
C TYR A 211 6.06 -2.31 -3.49
N PHE A 212 6.28 -3.58 -3.15
CA PHE A 212 7.61 -4.18 -3.13
C PHE A 212 8.30 -4.11 -4.50
N CYS A 213 7.70 -4.74 -5.51
CA CYS A 213 8.28 -4.76 -6.86
C CYS A 213 8.38 -3.36 -7.46
N HIS A 214 7.46 -2.46 -7.11
CA HIS A 214 7.53 -1.05 -7.50
C HIS A 214 8.71 -0.33 -6.84
N ALA A 215 8.90 -0.48 -5.52
CA ALA A 215 10.02 0.13 -4.79
C ALA A 215 11.36 -0.33 -5.34
N LEU A 216 11.53 -1.61 -5.64
CA LEU A 216 12.72 -2.13 -6.30
C LEU A 216 12.92 -1.52 -7.70
N SER A 217 11.88 -1.58 -8.54
CA SER A 217 11.96 -1.15 -9.93
C SER A 217 12.24 0.34 -10.09
N GLN A 218 11.62 1.19 -9.26
CA GLN A 218 11.82 2.64 -9.26
C GLN A 218 13.22 3.06 -8.81
N ASN A 219 13.94 2.15 -8.15
CA ASN A 219 15.29 2.38 -7.65
C ASN A 219 16.36 1.57 -8.39
N GLY A 220 16.06 1.08 -9.61
CA GLY A 220 17.03 0.44 -10.50
C GLY A 220 17.19 -1.07 -10.31
N HIS A 221 16.38 -1.69 -9.43
CA HIS A 221 16.44 -3.11 -9.07
C HIS A 221 15.32 -3.92 -9.71
N VAL A 222 15.13 -3.74 -11.02
CA VAL A 222 14.11 -4.47 -11.80
C VAL A 222 14.38 -5.98 -11.81
N LYS A 223 15.66 -6.37 -11.83
CA LYS A 223 16.04 -7.78 -11.80
C LYS A 223 15.53 -8.46 -10.53
N GLU A 224 15.78 -7.85 -9.39
CA GLU A 224 15.35 -8.37 -8.08
C GLU A 224 13.81 -8.45 -7.98
N ALA A 225 13.08 -7.51 -8.61
CA ALA A 225 11.63 -7.58 -8.70
C ALA A 225 11.15 -8.77 -9.53
N TYR A 226 11.80 -9.08 -10.65
CA TYR A 226 11.54 -10.30 -11.43
C TYR A 226 11.92 -11.57 -10.68
N ASP A 227 13.04 -11.56 -9.97
CA ASP A 227 13.46 -12.70 -9.17
C ASP A 227 12.42 -13.04 -8.09
N LEU A 228 11.83 -12.03 -7.45
CA LEU A 228 10.70 -12.21 -6.51
C LEU A 228 9.47 -12.79 -7.20
N LEU A 229 9.05 -12.19 -8.33
CA LEU A 229 7.86 -12.62 -9.07
C LEU A 229 7.95 -14.07 -9.50
N LEU A 230 9.14 -14.50 -9.95
CA LEU A 230 9.36 -15.81 -10.57
C LEU A 230 9.83 -16.89 -9.57
N LYS A 231 9.96 -16.54 -8.29
CA LYS A 231 10.17 -17.56 -7.26
C LYS A 231 8.97 -18.49 -7.20
N ASP A 232 9.24 -19.77 -6.99
CA ASP A 232 8.25 -20.82 -7.01
C ASP A 232 8.27 -21.73 -5.77
N ASP A 233 9.15 -21.42 -4.84
CA ASP A 233 9.21 -21.95 -3.47
C ASP A 233 8.52 -20.97 -2.50
N PHE A 234 8.21 -21.45 -1.29
CA PHE A 234 7.55 -20.64 -0.25
C PHE A 234 8.54 -19.64 0.37
N PRO A 235 8.10 -18.40 0.60
CA PRO A 235 6.85 -17.75 0.20
C PRO A 235 6.96 -17.07 -1.19
N SER A 236 5.97 -17.28 -2.03
CA SER A 236 5.89 -16.63 -3.35
C SER A 236 4.51 -16.77 -3.99
N TRP A 237 4.22 -15.96 -5.01
CA TRP A 237 2.99 -16.11 -5.82
C TRP A 237 2.93 -17.47 -6.53
N LEU A 238 4.06 -17.95 -7.09
CA LEU A 238 4.09 -19.19 -7.84
C LEU A 238 4.05 -20.43 -6.92
N TYR A 239 4.42 -20.30 -5.64
CA TYR A 239 4.16 -21.35 -4.65
C TYR A 239 2.67 -21.65 -4.56
N GLN A 240 1.82 -20.60 -4.44
CA GLN A 240 0.36 -20.80 -4.41
C GLN A 240 -0.14 -21.49 -5.69
N VAL A 241 0.36 -21.09 -6.86
CA VAL A 241 0.02 -21.72 -8.15
C VAL A 241 0.42 -23.20 -8.17
N LYS A 242 1.64 -23.53 -7.69
CA LYS A 242 2.10 -24.92 -7.57
C LYS A 242 1.24 -25.78 -6.63
N MET A 243 0.74 -25.14 -5.57
CA MET A 243 -0.20 -25.78 -4.63
C MET A 243 -1.62 -25.91 -5.19
N GLY A 244 -1.87 -25.50 -6.44
CA GLY A 244 -3.14 -25.63 -7.14
C GLY A 244 -4.08 -24.44 -7.02
N ALA A 245 -3.58 -23.27 -6.57
CA ALA A 245 -4.38 -22.06 -6.50
C ALA A 245 -4.89 -21.63 -7.87
N THR A 246 -6.18 -21.34 -7.96
CA THR A 246 -6.84 -20.72 -9.12
C THR A 246 -7.27 -19.28 -8.85
N THR A 247 -7.13 -18.85 -7.61
CA THR A 247 -7.43 -17.53 -7.07
C THR A 247 -6.30 -17.09 -6.17
N VAL A 248 -6.21 -15.80 -5.84
CA VAL A 248 -5.22 -15.29 -4.90
C VAL A 248 -5.65 -15.62 -3.47
N TRP A 249 -4.73 -16.15 -2.68
CA TRP A 249 -4.97 -16.51 -1.29
C TRP A 249 -4.64 -15.36 -0.34
N GLU A 250 -5.31 -15.35 0.81
CA GLU A 250 -5.08 -14.40 1.90
C GLU A 250 -3.71 -14.57 2.56
N HIS A 251 -3.30 -15.83 2.76
CA HIS A 251 -2.00 -16.18 3.34
C HIS A 251 -1.06 -16.76 2.28
N TRP A 252 0.24 -16.49 2.41
CA TRP A 252 1.24 -17.06 1.52
C TRP A 252 1.24 -18.60 1.55
N ASP A 253 0.96 -19.19 2.72
CA ASP A 253 0.82 -20.63 2.97
C ASP A 253 -0.62 -21.03 3.29
N GLY A 254 -1.61 -20.45 2.63
CA GLY A 254 -3.02 -20.83 2.80
C GLY A 254 -3.24 -22.34 2.77
N LEU A 255 -2.47 -23.05 1.91
CA LEU A 255 -2.19 -24.48 2.04
C LEU A 255 -0.68 -24.67 2.22
N LYS A 256 -0.30 -25.44 3.24
CA LYS A 256 1.06 -25.87 3.51
C LYS A 256 1.46 -27.04 2.60
N PRO A 257 2.77 -27.35 2.45
CA PRO A 257 3.22 -28.45 1.61
C PRO A 257 2.64 -29.83 1.99
N ASP A 258 2.26 -30.03 3.24
CA ASP A 258 1.61 -31.26 3.75
C ASP A 258 0.09 -31.27 3.50
N GLY A 259 -0.47 -30.24 2.86
CA GLY A 259 -1.89 -30.11 2.57
C GLY A 259 -2.74 -29.58 3.73
N THR A 260 -2.13 -29.24 4.86
CA THR A 260 -2.84 -28.59 5.97
C THR A 260 -3.05 -27.11 5.71
N MET A 261 -4.10 -26.52 6.26
CA MET A 261 -4.36 -25.09 6.19
C MET A 261 -3.47 -24.32 7.17
N TRP A 262 -3.16 -23.06 6.81
CA TRP A 262 -2.48 -22.14 7.72
C TRP A 262 -3.29 -21.93 9.01
N SER A 263 -4.58 -21.64 8.86
CA SER A 263 -5.54 -21.48 9.95
C SER A 263 -6.89 -22.03 9.53
N ALA A 264 -7.65 -22.61 10.48
CA ALA A 264 -9.02 -23.00 10.25
C ALA A 264 -10.00 -21.83 10.37
N ASP A 265 -9.64 -20.80 11.14
CA ASP A 265 -10.54 -19.72 11.54
C ASP A 265 -10.43 -18.50 10.61
N MET A 266 -9.24 -18.24 10.06
CA MET A 266 -9.00 -17.12 9.15
C MET A 266 -8.09 -17.56 7.99
N ASN A 267 -8.68 -17.96 6.89
CA ASN A 267 -7.95 -18.40 5.71
C ASN A 267 -8.85 -18.32 4.46
N SER A 268 -8.81 -17.22 3.76
CA SER A 268 -9.53 -17.07 2.50
C SER A 268 -8.69 -17.53 1.32
N PHE A 269 -9.26 -18.37 0.46
CA PHE A 269 -8.68 -18.73 -0.83
C PHE A 269 -9.10 -17.79 -1.97
N ASN A 270 -9.81 -16.73 -1.67
CA ASN A 270 -10.22 -15.71 -2.64
C ASN A 270 -10.09 -14.31 -2.02
N HIS A 271 -8.85 -13.86 -1.88
CA HIS A 271 -8.51 -12.58 -1.27
C HIS A 271 -7.60 -11.77 -2.21
N TYR A 272 -7.98 -10.52 -2.49
CA TYR A 272 -7.31 -9.74 -3.55
C TYR A 272 -5.95 -9.15 -3.18
N ALA A 273 -5.57 -9.07 -1.89
CA ALA A 273 -4.45 -8.24 -1.43
C ALA A 273 -3.13 -8.53 -2.18
N TYR A 274 -2.72 -9.79 -2.27
CA TYR A 274 -1.50 -10.16 -2.99
C TYR A 274 -1.63 -10.14 -4.52
N GLY A 275 -2.86 -10.03 -5.03
CA GLY A 275 -3.15 -9.80 -6.44
C GLY A 275 -2.76 -8.40 -6.93
N SER A 276 -2.39 -7.49 -6.01
CA SER A 276 -1.81 -6.18 -6.31
C SER A 276 -0.56 -6.23 -7.20
N ILE A 277 0.14 -7.38 -7.25
CA ILE A 277 1.24 -7.61 -8.22
C ILE A 277 0.79 -7.38 -9.67
N GLY A 278 -0.50 -7.54 -9.98
CA GLY A 278 -1.07 -7.27 -11.30
C GLY A 278 -0.81 -5.86 -11.80
N GLU A 279 -0.79 -4.87 -10.92
CA GLU A 279 -0.43 -3.49 -11.27
C GLU A 279 1.00 -3.41 -11.78
N TRP A 280 1.94 -4.06 -11.10
CA TRP A 280 3.34 -4.10 -11.53
C TRP A 280 3.53 -4.83 -12.87
N LEU A 281 2.76 -5.92 -13.10
CA LEU A 281 2.79 -6.65 -14.38
C LEU A 281 2.38 -5.72 -15.54
N VAL A 282 1.36 -4.89 -15.35
CA VAL A 282 0.88 -3.97 -16.38
C VAL A 282 1.78 -2.76 -16.51
N ARG A 283 2.08 -2.08 -15.41
CA ARG A 283 2.78 -0.78 -15.45
C ARG A 283 4.29 -0.90 -15.66
N VAL A 284 4.92 -1.95 -15.13
CA VAL A 284 6.39 -2.09 -15.19
C VAL A 284 6.80 -3.16 -16.19
N MET A 285 6.29 -4.38 -16.07
CA MET A 285 6.65 -5.48 -16.96
C MET A 285 6.20 -5.19 -18.40
N ALA A 286 4.93 -4.95 -18.62
CA ALA A 286 4.39 -4.58 -19.93
C ALA A 286 4.67 -3.10 -20.28
N GLY A 287 4.99 -2.29 -19.27
CA GLY A 287 5.34 -0.88 -19.44
C GLY A 287 4.21 0.00 -19.89
N LEU A 288 2.96 -0.36 -19.58
CA LEU A 288 1.79 0.42 -19.94
C LEU A 288 1.43 1.37 -18.80
N GLU A 289 1.97 2.59 -18.85
CA GLU A 289 1.86 3.58 -17.77
C GLU A 289 0.98 4.76 -18.18
N VAL A 290 0.19 5.26 -17.24
CA VAL A 290 -0.62 6.47 -17.42
C VAL A 290 0.20 7.73 -17.12
N ASP A 291 0.03 8.75 -17.93
CA ASP A 291 0.55 10.09 -17.60
C ASP A 291 -0.40 10.79 -16.64
N GLU A 292 0.02 11.02 -15.39
CA GLU A 292 -0.78 11.71 -14.37
C GLU A 292 -1.32 13.08 -14.83
N LYS A 293 -0.60 13.76 -15.73
CA LYS A 293 -1.01 15.06 -16.29
C LYS A 293 -2.07 14.93 -17.37
N LYS A 294 -2.23 13.74 -17.94
CA LYS A 294 -3.19 13.41 -18.99
C LYS A 294 -3.85 12.06 -18.71
N PRO A 295 -4.62 11.98 -17.60
CA PRO A 295 -5.18 10.73 -17.10
C PRO A 295 -6.14 10.07 -18.09
N GLY A 296 -6.59 8.86 -17.76
CA GLY A 296 -7.48 8.05 -18.58
C GLY A 296 -6.80 7.46 -19.81
N TYR A 297 -5.47 7.39 -19.81
CA TYR A 297 -4.66 6.97 -20.97
C TYR A 297 -4.88 7.86 -22.19
N LYS A 298 -5.32 9.10 -21.99
CA LYS A 298 -5.30 10.13 -23.03
C LYS A 298 -3.89 10.34 -23.58
N HIS A 299 -2.90 10.13 -22.73
CA HIS A 299 -1.49 9.98 -23.06
C HIS A 299 -0.94 8.80 -22.29
N ALA A 300 -0.61 7.72 -22.98
CA ALA A 300 0.04 6.55 -22.42
C ALA A 300 1.56 6.66 -22.61
N VAL A 301 2.29 6.23 -21.59
CA VAL A 301 3.74 6.02 -21.69
C VAL A 301 3.96 4.52 -21.88
N ILE A 302 4.64 4.14 -22.96
CA ILE A 302 4.99 2.74 -23.23
C ILE A 302 6.47 2.57 -22.93
N TYR A 303 6.76 1.91 -21.79
CA TYR A 303 8.14 1.71 -21.33
C TYR A 303 8.29 0.34 -20.65
N PRO A 304 8.26 -0.77 -21.42
CA PRO A 304 8.44 -2.12 -20.85
C PRO A 304 9.85 -2.27 -20.25
N ARG A 305 9.90 -2.85 -19.07
CA ARG A 305 11.16 -3.20 -18.39
C ARG A 305 11.31 -4.72 -18.41
N MET A 306 11.94 -5.21 -19.47
CA MET A 306 12.13 -6.65 -19.71
C MET A 306 13.06 -7.28 -18.68
N GLY A 307 12.77 -8.53 -18.30
CA GLY A 307 13.56 -9.30 -17.34
C GLY A 307 13.04 -10.71 -17.16
N GLY A 308 13.58 -11.44 -16.17
CA GLY A 308 13.07 -12.75 -15.75
C GLY A 308 13.24 -13.88 -16.77
N ASN A 309 14.08 -13.72 -17.80
CA ASN A 309 14.22 -14.69 -18.90
C ASN A 309 12.90 -15.05 -19.60
N LEU A 310 11.95 -14.10 -19.63
CA LEU A 310 10.70 -14.26 -20.37
C LEU A 310 10.94 -14.00 -21.86
N ASP A 311 10.40 -14.87 -22.71
CA ASP A 311 10.52 -14.73 -24.15
C ASP A 311 9.72 -13.56 -24.71
N TYR A 312 8.57 -13.27 -24.10
CA TYR A 312 7.72 -12.15 -24.48
C TYR A 312 6.79 -11.72 -23.34
N VAL A 313 6.28 -10.50 -23.46
CA VAL A 313 5.16 -9.98 -22.67
C VAL A 313 4.11 -9.46 -23.64
N LYS A 314 2.86 -9.80 -23.40
CA LYS A 314 1.71 -9.30 -24.15
C LYS A 314 0.73 -8.63 -23.19
N ALA A 315 0.39 -7.38 -23.44
CA ALA A 315 -0.63 -6.65 -22.73
C ALA A 315 -1.56 -5.93 -23.73
N GLU A 316 -2.82 -5.87 -23.37
CA GLU A 316 -3.83 -5.16 -24.14
C GLU A 316 -4.70 -4.36 -23.16
N TYR A 317 -4.91 -3.10 -23.45
CA TYR A 317 -5.78 -2.25 -22.66
C TYR A 317 -6.62 -1.37 -23.57
N ARG A 318 -7.92 -1.39 -23.39
CA ARG A 318 -8.86 -0.53 -24.11
C ARG A 318 -9.25 0.64 -23.22
N SER A 319 -8.70 1.79 -23.49
CA SER A 319 -9.03 3.03 -22.77
C SER A 319 -10.36 3.62 -23.23
N VAL A 320 -10.83 4.66 -22.53
CA VAL A 320 -11.99 5.45 -22.97
C VAL A 320 -11.75 6.22 -24.29
N TYR A 321 -10.51 6.28 -24.74
CA TYR A 321 -10.10 6.94 -25.98
C TYR A 321 -9.79 5.96 -27.13
N GLY A 322 -9.92 4.67 -26.92
CA GLY A 322 -9.63 3.60 -27.89
C GLY A 322 -8.58 2.60 -27.46
#